data_925eca19e9d53677814f5f9748265961
#
_entry.id   925eca19e9d53677814f5f9748265961
#
_cell.length_a   1.000
_cell.length_b   1.000
_cell.length_c   1.000
_cell.angle_alpha   90.00
_cell.angle_beta   90.00
_cell.angle_gamma   90.00
#
_symmetry.space_group_name_H-M   'P 1'
#
loop_
_entity.id
_entity.type
_entity.pdbx_description
1 polymer ?
#
loop_
_entity_poly.entity_id
_entity_poly.type
_entity_poly.pdbx_seq_one_letter_code
_entity_poly.pdbx_strand_id
1 'polypeptide(L)'
;VSDLGGPVVLCFGVVDEADIVKDFLEYHLGLGVEKFVATDVGSTDGTLDILCDYERSGHLHLTRFHDPSVRAENRDWLSAMAYRARDTYRASWCLFCDPDEFWVFPETDAPGYLAAAPSPVVIFPRYNMVPTCANDSGEVADFREFDLVARRPLEFFYDTQMVGKPGGVEALLWDYAPDIIRFVAPKVAARSDVIRAVVPGFHDVVAADPSIVRHRETRGYVGHFQARNAAQFANKARLVADYIAVNPPSVDRHSSRHWVRLAALYNHDMIYQEFARQILSPEEVAARLREGVIERDNRIAARLALIGGGA
;
A
#
# COMPACT_ATOMS: atom_id res chain seq x y z
N VAL A 1 -23.16 10.54 19.01
CA VAL A 1 -22.25 10.46 17.86
C VAL A 1 -23.01 11.09 16.71
N SER A 2 -22.62 12.29 16.25
CA SER A 2 -23.25 12.94 15.09
C SER A 2 -22.94 12.06 13.86
N ASP A 3 -24.00 11.58 13.22
CA ASP A 3 -23.92 11.03 11.88
C ASP A 3 -23.45 12.17 10.96
N LEU A 4 -22.23 12.08 10.44
CA LEU A 4 -21.67 13.14 9.59
C LEU A 4 -22.28 13.11 8.18
N GLY A 5 -23.11 12.11 7.83
CA GLY A 5 -23.92 12.08 6.59
C GLY A 5 -23.17 12.38 5.29
N GLY A 6 -21.84 12.33 5.30
CA GLY A 6 -20.97 12.68 4.20
C GLY A 6 -20.30 11.47 3.56
N PRO A 7 -19.62 11.66 2.41
CA PRO A 7 -18.99 10.58 1.65
C PRO A 7 -17.85 9.92 2.42
N VAL A 8 -17.54 8.67 2.08
CA VAL A 8 -16.26 8.03 2.38
C VAL A 8 -15.24 8.51 1.33
N VAL A 9 -14.14 9.09 1.80
CA VAL A 9 -13.09 9.63 0.95
C VAL A 9 -11.80 8.83 1.15
N LEU A 10 -11.14 8.44 0.05
CA LEU A 10 -9.84 7.78 0.10
C LEU A 10 -8.73 8.75 -0.28
N CYS A 11 -7.72 8.86 0.59
CA CYS A 11 -6.57 9.74 0.44
C CYS A 11 -5.31 8.91 0.14
N PHE A 12 -4.56 9.26 -0.92
CA PHE A 12 -3.36 8.52 -1.31
C PHE A 12 -2.29 9.40 -1.95
N GLY A 13 -1.02 9.01 -1.76
CA GLY A 13 0.10 9.54 -2.52
C GLY A 13 0.49 8.59 -3.63
N VAL A 14 0.97 9.09 -4.77
CA VAL A 14 1.28 8.27 -5.93
C VAL A 14 2.53 8.74 -6.66
N VAL A 15 3.30 7.79 -7.19
CA VAL A 15 4.36 8.03 -8.17
C VAL A 15 4.59 6.77 -9.00
N ASP A 16 4.49 6.89 -10.33
CA ASP A 16 4.76 5.82 -11.29
C ASP A 16 4.00 4.49 -10.99
N GLU A 17 2.67 4.56 -10.94
CA GLU A 17 1.76 3.44 -10.65
C GLU A 17 0.71 3.25 -11.76
N ALA A 18 1.06 3.60 -13.03
CA ALA A 18 0.11 3.54 -14.16
C ALA A 18 -0.46 2.14 -14.41
N ASP A 19 0.29 1.09 -14.03
CA ASP A 19 -0.11 -0.30 -14.22
C ASP A 19 -1.23 -0.76 -13.26
N ILE A 20 -1.49 -0.03 -12.17
CA ILE A 20 -2.46 -0.44 -11.14
C ILE A 20 -3.46 0.65 -10.74
N VAL A 21 -3.10 1.93 -10.91
CA VAL A 21 -3.89 3.04 -10.33
C VAL A 21 -5.33 3.08 -10.85
N LYS A 22 -5.60 2.68 -12.10
CA LYS A 22 -6.96 2.58 -12.63
C LYS A 22 -7.78 1.51 -11.90
N ASP A 23 -7.21 0.31 -11.77
CA ASP A 23 -7.87 -0.79 -11.04
C ASP A 23 -8.11 -0.44 -9.57
N PHE A 24 -7.15 0.26 -8.96
CA PHE A 24 -7.27 0.79 -7.60
C PHE A 24 -8.47 1.74 -7.46
N LEU A 25 -8.62 2.70 -8.35
CA LEU A 25 -9.73 3.66 -8.31
C LEU A 25 -11.08 2.98 -8.53
N GLU A 26 -11.20 2.16 -9.58
CA GLU A 26 -12.44 1.43 -9.89
C GLU A 26 -12.85 0.46 -8.79
N TYR A 27 -11.87 -0.26 -8.23
CA TYR A 27 -12.11 -1.18 -7.11
C TYR A 27 -12.73 -0.46 -5.91
N HIS A 28 -12.18 0.70 -5.54
CA HIS A 28 -12.65 1.44 -4.37
C HIS A 28 -13.96 2.19 -4.64
N LEU A 29 -14.21 2.65 -5.87
CA LEU A 29 -15.55 3.12 -6.28
C LEU A 29 -16.59 2.01 -6.08
N GLY A 30 -16.27 0.78 -6.50
CA GLY A 30 -17.13 -0.39 -6.29
C GLY A 30 -17.33 -0.77 -4.82
N LEU A 31 -16.44 -0.33 -3.90
CA LEU A 31 -16.61 -0.48 -2.45
C LEU A 31 -17.46 0.62 -1.80
N GLY A 32 -17.91 1.62 -2.57
CA GLY A 32 -18.67 2.76 -2.04
C GLY A 32 -17.78 3.92 -1.55
N VAL A 33 -16.49 3.95 -1.93
CA VAL A 33 -15.70 5.17 -1.86
C VAL A 33 -16.22 6.15 -2.91
N GLU A 34 -16.62 7.33 -2.51
CA GLU A 34 -17.30 8.27 -3.41
C GLU A 34 -16.36 9.31 -3.99
N LYS A 35 -15.27 9.62 -3.30
CA LYS A 35 -14.29 10.64 -3.67
C LYS A 35 -12.88 10.20 -3.31
N PHE A 36 -11.95 10.70 -4.10
CA PHE A 36 -10.51 10.54 -3.87
C PHE A 36 -9.83 11.90 -3.67
N VAL A 37 -8.83 11.91 -2.81
CA VAL A 37 -7.88 13.02 -2.70
C VAL A 37 -6.48 12.46 -2.92
N ALA A 38 -5.89 12.79 -4.05
CA ALA A 38 -4.59 12.27 -4.46
C ALA A 38 -3.51 13.35 -4.44
N THR A 39 -2.29 12.94 -4.12
CA THR A 39 -1.09 13.75 -4.32
C THR A 39 -0.13 13.00 -5.23
N ASP A 40 0.03 13.49 -6.46
CA ASP A 40 1.07 13.00 -7.37
C ASP A 40 2.42 13.64 -7.02
N VAL A 41 3.43 12.83 -6.81
CA VAL A 41 4.77 13.24 -6.40
C VAL A 41 5.79 13.10 -7.54
N GLY A 42 5.36 13.43 -8.76
CA GLY A 42 6.21 13.51 -9.93
C GLY A 42 6.21 12.25 -10.79
N SER A 43 5.05 11.67 -11.07
CA SER A 43 4.91 10.54 -11.99
C SER A 43 5.32 10.87 -13.42
N THR A 44 5.93 9.90 -14.09
CA THR A 44 6.47 10.02 -15.46
C THR A 44 5.98 8.92 -16.42
N ASP A 45 5.17 7.97 -15.96
CA ASP A 45 4.79 6.73 -16.65
C ASP A 45 3.35 6.69 -17.21
N GLY A 46 2.61 7.79 -17.17
CA GLY A 46 1.18 7.83 -17.56
C GLY A 46 0.20 7.81 -16.38
N THR A 47 0.67 7.60 -15.14
CA THR A 47 -0.16 7.71 -13.93
C THR A 47 -0.95 9.01 -13.90
N LEU A 48 -0.26 10.12 -14.21
CA LEU A 48 -0.84 11.45 -14.18
C LEU A 48 -2.03 11.61 -15.14
N ASP A 49 -1.97 11.04 -16.34
CA ASP A 49 -3.06 11.11 -17.32
C ASP A 49 -4.30 10.41 -16.80
N ILE A 50 -4.15 9.23 -16.19
CA ILE A 50 -5.25 8.49 -15.56
C ILE A 50 -5.88 9.34 -14.45
N LEU A 51 -5.08 9.90 -13.53
CA LEU A 51 -5.59 10.74 -12.45
C LEU A 51 -6.34 11.97 -12.94
N CYS A 52 -5.87 12.62 -14.02
CA CYS A 52 -6.54 13.74 -14.64
C CYS A 52 -7.92 13.38 -15.21
N ASP A 53 -8.10 12.16 -15.72
CA ASP A 53 -9.39 11.68 -16.20
C ASP A 53 -10.40 11.57 -15.05
N TYR A 54 -9.97 11.03 -13.91
CA TYR A 54 -10.81 10.94 -12.71
C TYR A 54 -11.06 12.31 -12.06
N GLU A 55 -10.12 13.25 -12.15
CA GLU A 55 -10.34 14.63 -11.72
C GLU A 55 -11.39 15.31 -12.60
N ARG A 56 -11.30 15.18 -13.93
CA ARG A 56 -12.28 15.72 -14.87
C ARG A 56 -13.68 15.12 -14.70
N SER A 57 -13.77 13.85 -14.34
CA SER A 57 -15.05 13.19 -14.03
C SER A 57 -15.63 13.61 -12.67
N GLY A 58 -14.88 14.39 -11.87
CA GLY A 58 -15.30 14.88 -10.57
C GLY A 58 -15.17 13.86 -9.44
N HIS A 59 -14.57 12.69 -9.68
CA HIS A 59 -14.34 11.68 -8.63
C HIS A 59 -13.11 11.95 -7.79
N LEU A 60 -12.12 12.69 -8.30
CA LEU A 60 -10.83 12.88 -7.68
C LEU A 60 -10.47 14.37 -7.57
N HIS A 61 -9.78 14.74 -6.50
CA HIS A 61 -9.03 15.99 -6.36
C HIS A 61 -7.54 15.69 -6.42
N LEU A 62 -6.84 16.32 -7.37
CA LEU A 62 -5.42 16.09 -7.61
C LEU A 62 -4.56 17.28 -7.16
N THR A 63 -3.60 17.01 -6.28
CA THR A 63 -2.48 17.90 -6.00
C THR A 63 -1.23 17.34 -6.69
N ARG A 64 -0.38 18.22 -7.26
CA ARG A 64 0.82 17.81 -8.00
C ARG A 64 2.05 18.47 -7.40
N PHE A 65 3.08 17.68 -7.19
CA PHE A 65 4.43 18.18 -6.89
C PHE A 65 5.34 17.85 -8.07
N HIS A 66 5.96 18.89 -8.63
CA HIS A 66 6.88 18.73 -9.77
C HIS A 66 8.29 18.33 -9.32
N ASP A 67 8.61 18.47 -8.04
CA ASP A 67 9.92 18.20 -7.47
C ASP A 67 9.82 17.04 -6.46
N PRO A 68 10.41 15.86 -6.79
CA PRO A 68 10.44 14.72 -5.88
C PRO A 68 11.14 15.00 -4.53
N SER A 69 12.01 16.04 -4.44
CA SER A 69 12.65 16.42 -3.18
C SER A 69 11.65 16.96 -2.16
N VAL A 70 10.56 17.59 -2.60
CA VAL A 70 9.48 18.08 -1.75
C VAL A 70 8.79 16.94 -0.98
N ARG A 71 8.85 15.71 -1.53
CA ARG A 71 8.35 14.50 -0.86
C ARG A 71 9.00 14.25 0.50
N ALA A 72 10.28 14.61 0.65
CA ALA A 72 11.04 14.37 1.86
C ALA A 72 10.86 15.46 2.91
N GLU A 73 10.80 16.72 2.47
CA GLU A 73 10.90 17.89 3.34
C GLU A 73 9.53 18.28 3.93
N ASN A 74 8.44 18.05 3.21
CA ASN A 74 7.12 18.51 3.62
C ASN A 74 6.11 17.35 3.70
N ARG A 75 6.03 16.69 4.86
CA ARG A 75 5.03 15.65 5.13
C ARG A 75 3.65 16.22 5.47
N ASP A 76 3.49 17.53 5.48
CA ASP A 76 2.21 18.19 5.77
C ASP A 76 1.16 17.91 4.69
N TRP A 77 1.58 17.55 3.47
CA TRP A 77 0.68 17.16 2.39
C TRP A 77 -0.18 15.93 2.74
N LEU A 78 0.31 14.99 3.57
CA LEU A 78 -0.47 13.86 4.06
C LEU A 78 -1.69 14.34 4.85
N SER A 79 -1.46 15.29 5.78
CA SER A 79 -2.53 15.88 6.57
C SER A 79 -3.41 16.82 5.75
N ALA A 80 -2.83 17.52 4.76
CA ALA A 80 -3.57 18.39 3.86
C ALA A 80 -4.62 17.63 3.04
N MET A 81 -4.35 16.38 2.64
CA MET A 81 -5.35 15.52 1.99
C MET A 81 -6.55 15.26 2.91
N ALA A 82 -6.32 14.91 4.17
CA ALA A 82 -7.39 14.70 5.14
C ALA A 82 -8.21 15.99 5.39
N TYR A 83 -7.53 17.14 5.45
CA TYR A 83 -8.22 18.43 5.59
C TYR A 83 -9.05 18.77 4.35
N ARG A 84 -8.53 18.50 3.15
CA ARG A 84 -9.27 18.65 1.91
C ARG A 84 -10.51 17.76 1.89
N ALA A 85 -10.38 16.49 2.27
CA ALA A 85 -11.51 15.57 2.38
C ALA A 85 -12.59 16.10 3.33
N ARG A 86 -12.19 16.55 4.52
CA ARG A 86 -13.09 17.10 5.53
C ARG A 86 -13.75 18.41 5.08
N ASP A 87 -12.95 19.39 4.65
CA ASP A 87 -13.41 20.78 4.51
C ASP A 87 -14.11 21.02 3.17
N THR A 88 -13.67 20.32 2.10
CA THR A 88 -14.23 20.48 0.76
C THR A 88 -15.35 19.49 0.49
N TYR A 89 -15.13 18.21 0.82
CA TYR A 89 -16.09 17.13 0.49
C TYR A 89 -17.01 16.78 1.66
N ARG A 90 -16.80 17.35 2.86
CA ARG A 90 -17.56 17.03 4.06
C ARG A 90 -17.49 15.53 4.38
N ALA A 91 -16.35 14.91 4.11
CA ALA A 91 -16.14 13.49 4.33
C ALA A 91 -16.59 13.05 5.72
N SER A 92 -17.36 11.97 5.80
CA SER A 92 -17.64 11.31 7.08
C SER A 92 -16.41 10.55 7.56
N TRP A 93 -15.77 9.80 6.65
CA TRP A 93 -14.59 9.00 6.90
C TRP A 93 -13.51 9.24 5.87
N CYS A 94 -12.26 9.16 6.31
CA CYS A 94 -11.08 9.13 5.46
C CYS A 94 -10.42 7.75 5.56
N LEU A 95 -10.17 7.13 4.41
CA LEU A 95 -9.31 5.96 4.25
C LEU A 95 -7.94 6.43 3.78
N PHE A 96 -6.87 5.74 4.20
CA PHE A 96 -5.52 6.10 3.81
C PHE A 96 -4.76 4.86 3.39
N CYS A 97 -4.26 4.82 2.14
CA CYS A 97 -3.41 3.75 1.62
C CYS A 97 -2.59 4.21 0.41
N ASP A 98 -1.68 3.37 -0.05
CA ASP A 98 -0.94 3.58 -1.29
C ASP A 98 -1.70 2.94 -2.47
N PRO A 99 -1.44 3.29 -3.78
CA PRO A 99 -2.20 2.75 -4.91
C PRO A 99 -2.05 1.23 -5.13
N ASP A 100 -1.02 0.62 -4.56
CA ASP A 100 -0.82 -0.83 -4.57
C ASP A 100 -1.49 -1.54 -3.39
N GLU A 101 -2.46 -0.88 -2.73
CA GLU A 101 -3.14 -1.36 -1.52
C GLU A 101 -4.66 -1.31 -1.65
N PHE A 102 -5.31 -2.46 -1.46
CA PHE A 102 -6.74 -2.65 -1.68
C PHE A 102 -7.46 -3.00 -0.38
N TRP A 103 -8.43 -2.19 0.00
CA TRP A 103 -9.23 -2.38 1.22
C TRP A 103 -10.20 -3.55 1.08
N VAL A 104 -10.26 -4.41 2.08
CA VAL A 104 -11.23 -5.50 2.19
C VAL A 104 -11.98 -5.34 3.51
N PHE A 105 -13.24 -4.96 3.41
CA PHE A 105 -14.11 -4.83 4.57
C PHE A 105 -14.75 -6.19 4.91
N PRO A 106 -15.11 -6.44 6.18
CA PRO A 106 -15.85 -7.65 6.59
C PRO A 106 -17.20 -7.78 5.88
N GLU A 107 -17.89 -6.67 5.72
CA GLU A 107 -19.11 -6.49 4.94
C GLU A 107 -18.78 -6.11 3.50
N THR A 108 -19.79 -5.99 2.65
CA THR A 108 -19.60 -5.81 1.20
C THR A 108 -19.17 -4.40 0.79
N ASP A 109 -19.44 -3.37 1.61
CA ASP A 109 -19.09 -1.98 1.31
C ASP A 109 -18.46 -1.24 2.48
N ALA A 110 -17.76 -0.14 2.16
CA ALA A 110 -17.07 0.69 3.14
C ALA A 110 -18.05 1.54 3.98
N PRO A 111 -19.04 2.23 3.39
CA PRO A 111 -19.96 3.08 4.15
C PRO A 111 -20.70 2.32 5.24
N GLY A 112 -21.27 1.14 4.90
CA GLY A 112 -22.01 0.32 5.85
C GLY A 112 -21.16 -0.15 7.03
N TYR A 113 -19.95 -0.64 6.75
CA TYR A 113 -19.02 -1.03 7.81
C TYR A 113 -18.62 0.17 8.69
N LEU A 114 -18.23 1.28 8.08
CA LEU A 114 -17.71 2.45 8.80
C LEU A 114 -18.79 3.16 9.64
N ALA A 115 -20.04 3.16 9.17
CA ALA A 115 -21.17 3.69 9.95
C ALA A 115 -21.39 2.92 11.25
N ALA A 116 -21.10 1.62 11.26
CA ALA A 116 -21.24 0.74 12.43
C ALA A 116 -19.92 0.57 13.22
N ALA A 117 -18.85 1.27 12.83
CA ALA A 117 -17.53 1.10 13.45
C ALA A 117 -17.54 1.44 14.94
N PRO A 118 -16.92 0.61 15.80
CA PRO A 118 -16.98 0.80 17.27
C PRO A 118 -16.09 1.96 17.78
N SER A 119 -15.29 2.55 16.90
CA SER A 119 -14.41 3.68 17.22
C SER A 119 -14.30 4.59 15.99
N PRO A 120 -14.10 5.90 16.20
CA PRO A 120 -13.84 6.85 15.11
C PRO A 120 -12.45 6.67 14.46
N VAL A 121 -11.60 5.78 14.98
CA VAL A 121 -10.29 5.40 14.40
C VAL A 121 -10.20 3.89 14.39
N VAL A 122 -10.07 3.31 13.20
CA VAL A 122 -9.99 1.87 12.97
C VAL A 122 -8.66 1.53 12.28
N ILE A 123 -7.91 0.62 12.87
CA ILE A 123 -6.63 0.14 12.34
C ILE A 123 -6.88 -1.23 11.68
N PHE A 124 -6.64 -1.30 10.38
CA PHE A 124 -6.76 -2.52 9.60
C PHE A 124 -5.38 -3.18 9.43
N PRO A 125 -5.24 -4.48 9.67
CA PRO A 125 -4.03 -5.19 9.32
C PRO A 125 -3.78 -5.08 7.82
N ARG A 126 -2.51 -4.98 7.41
CA ARG A 126 -2.10 -5.03 6.03
C ARG A 126 -1.38 -6.35 5.77
N TYR A 127 -1.68 -6.99 4.67
CA TYR A 127 -1.08 -8.27 4.28
C TYR A 127 -0.61 -8.22 2.84
N ASN A 128 0.57 -8.75 2.58
CA ASN A 128 1.03 -8.88 1.20
C ASN A 128 0.19 -9.91 0.43
N MET A 129 -0.21 -9.54 -0.77
CA MET A 129 -0.73 -10.46 -1.77
C MET A 129 0.45 -11.21 -2.39
N VAL A 130 0.38 -12.55 -2.38
CA VAL A 130 1.52 -13.39 -2.75
C VAL A 130 1.45 -13.73 -4.24
N PRO A 131 2.43 -13.29 -5.04
CA PRO A 131 2.48 -13.63 -6.46
C PRO A 131 2.77 -15.13 -6.65
N THR A 132 2.14 -15.69 -7.67
CA THR A 132 2.35 -17.07 -8.11
C THR A 132 2.75 -17.09 -9.59
N CYS A 133 3.35 -18.20 -10.04
CA CYS A 133 3.56 -18.41 -11.48
C CYS A 133 2.22 -18.62 -12.20
N ALA A 134 2.06 -17.97 -13.35
CA ALA A 134 0.88 -18.15 -14.20
C ALA A 134 0.76 -19.59 -14.74
N ASN A 135 1.91 -20.22 -14.96
CA ASN A 135 2.05 -21.58 -15.51
C ASN A 135 3.49 -22.05 -15.31
N ASP A 136 3.87 -23.14 -15.94
CA ASP A 136 5.24 -23.71 -15.90
C ASP A 136 6.32 -22.80 -16.56
N SER A 137 5.94 -21.65 -17.14
CA SER A 137 6.90 -20.73 -17.77
C SER A 137 7.75 -19.93 -16.77
N GLY A 138 7.35 -19.89 -15.50
CA GLY A 138 7.99 -19.07 -14.47
C GLY A 138 7.61 -17.59 -14.53
N GLU A 139 6.70 -17.20 -15.44
CA GLU A 139 6.14 -15.84 -15.47
C GLU A 139 5.17 -15.65 -14.29
N VAL A 140 5.19 -14.47 -13.71
CA VAL A 140 4.23 -14.10 -12.66
C VAL A 140 2.83 -13.97 -13.26
N ALA A 141 1.82 -14.47 -12.54
CA ALA A 141 0.42 -14.28 -12.91
C ALA A 141 0.03 -12.79 -12.90
N ASP A 142 -1.04 -12.43 -13.61
CA ASP A 142 -1.60 -11.08 -13.49
C ASP A 142 -1.99 -10.83 -12.03
N PHE A 143 -1.62 -9.67 -11.48
CA PHE A 143 -1.92 -9.34 -10.09
C PHE A 143 -3.42 -9.37 -9.76
N ARG A 144 -4.27 -9.17 -10.78
CA ARG A 144 -5.74 -9.25 -10.65
C ARG A 144 -6.23 -10.66 -10.27
N GLU A 145 -5.38 -11.67 -10.48
CA GLU A 145 -5.68 -13.08 -10.18
C GLU A 145 -5.08 -13.55 -8.85
N PHE A 146 -4.33 -12.69 -8.12
CA PHE A 146 -3.71 -13.10 -6.86
C PHE A 146 -4.78 -13.45 -5.82
N ASP A 147 -4.77 -14.69 -5.36
CA ASP A 147 -5.71 -15.25 -4.38
C ASP A 147 -5.03 -15.74 -3.08
N LEU A 148 -3.73 -15.50 -2.94
CA LEU A 148 -2.96 -15.87 -1.76
C LEU A 148 -2.57 -14.64 -0.96
N VAL A 149 -2.78 -14.70 0.36
CA VAL A 149 -2.56 -13.61 1.32
C VAL A 149 -1.64 -14.07 2.43
N ALA A 150 -0.60 -13.30 2.74
CA ALA A 150 0.31 -13.58 3.87
C ALA A 150 -0.34 -13.20 5.22
N ARG A 151 -1.24 -14.05 5.73
CA ARG A 151 -2.07 -13.80 6.93
C ARG A 151 -1.31 -13.85 8.25
N ARG A 152 -0.30 -14.70 8.35
CA ARG A 152 0.58 -14.80 9.52
C ARG A 152 2.02 -14.54 9.10
N PRO A 153 2.30 -13.27 8.71
CA PRO A 153 3.60 -12.92 8.18
C PRO A 153 4.70 -13.14 9.23
N LEU A 154 5.89 -13.44 8.74
CA LEU A 154 7.07 -13.61 9.58
C LEU A 154 7.57 -12.24 10.03
N GLU A 155 7.93 -12.14 11.31
CA GLU A 155 8.61 -10.96 11.84
C GLU A 155 10.12 -11.16 11.71
N PHE A 156 10.78 -10.34 10.89
CA PHE A 156 12.23 -10.29 10.79
C PHE A 156 12.71 -8.91 10.35
N PHE A 157 13.94 -8.58 10.71
CA PHE A 157 14.59 -7.32 10.38
C PHE A 157 15.94 -7.58 9.70
N TYR A 158 16.23 -6.81 8.65
CA TYR A 158 17.50 -6.90 7.95
C TYR A 158 18.63 -6.24 8.76
N ASP A 159 19.80 -6.87 8.80
CA ASP A 159 21.03 -6.22 9.27
C ASP A 159 21.61 -5.34 8.15
N THR A 160 21.15 -4.11 8.08
CA THR A 160 21.59 -3.14 7.07
C THR A 160 23.03 -2.69 7.22
N GLN A 161 23.72 -3.02 8.32
CA GLN A 161 25.15 -2.77 8.48
C GLN A 161 26.00 -3.66 7.56
N MET A 162 25.40 -4.70 7.01
CA MET A 162 26.06 -5.57 6.00
C MET A 162 26.30 -4.88 4.67
N VAL A 163 25.53 -3.83 4.30
CA VAL A 163 25.60 -3.17 2.98
C VAL A 163 27.02 -2.75 2.59
N GLY A 164 27.81 -2.27 3.55
CA GLY A 164 29.20 -1.83 3.29
C GLY A 164 30.27 -2.92 3.44
N LYS A 165 29.90 -4.19 3.67
CA LYS A 165 30.85 -5.28 3.89
C LYS A 165 30.99 -6.14 2.64
N PRO A 166 32.18 -6.76 2.37
CA PRO A 166 32.34 -7.74 1.31
C PRO A 166 31.31 -8.88 1.44
N GLY A 167 30.60 -9.20 0.35
CA GLY A 167 29.53 -10.21 0.35
C GLY A 167 28.26 -9.85 1.12
N GLY A 168 28.19 -8.63 1.67
CA GLY A 168 27.07 -8.25 2.53
C GLY A 168 25.76 -8.03 1.79
N VAL A 169 25.81 -7.62 0.51
CA VAL A 169 24.58 -7.46 -0.29
C VAL A 169 24.02 -8.83 -0.70
N GLU A 170 24.88 -9.79 -1.03
CA GLU A 170 24.49 -11.18 -1.25
C GLU A 170 23.85 -11.79 -0.01
N ALA A 171 24.40 -11.53 1.20
CA ALA A 171 23.80 -11.95 2.46
C ALA A 171 22.40 -11.32 2.66
N LEU A 172 22.23 -10.03 2.34
CA LEU A 172 20.91 -9.38 2.36
C LEU A 172 19.91 -10.01 1.38
N LEU A 173 20.37 -10.58 0.28
CA LEU A 173 19.52 -11.29 -0.67
C LEU A 173 19.17 -12.70 -0.18
N TRP A 174 20.14 -13.49 0.30
CA TRP A 174 19.96 -14.94 0.51
C TRP A 174 19.72 -15.39 1.94
N ASP A 175 20.19 -14.64 2.93
CA ASP A 175 20.12 -15.06 4.34
C ASP A 175 18.75 -14.79 4.99
N TYR A 176 17.82 -14.14 4.28
CA TYR A 176 16.51 -13.80 4.79
C TYR A 176 15.39 -14.45 3.98
N ALA A 177 14.25 -14.67 4.62
CA ALA A 177 13.03 -15.06 3.93
C ALA A 177 12.58 -13.98 2.91
N PRO A 178 11.83 -14.33 1.84
CA PRO A 178 11.29 -13.35 0.91
C PRO A 178 10.44 -12.28 1.60
N ASP A 179 10.56 -11.03 1.15
CA ASP A 179 9.79 -9.91 1.71
C ASP A 179 8.27 -10.10 1.60
N ILE A 180 7.82 -10.88 0.61
CA ILE A 180 6.40 -11.13 0.37
C ILE A 180 5.69 -11.78 1.57
N ILE A 181 6.40 -12.54 2.39
CA ILE A 181 5.86 -13.16 3.61
C ILE A 181 6.28 -12.44 4.88
N ARG A 182 6.84 -11.23 4.78
CA ARG A 182 7.24 -10.41 5.93
C ARG A 182 6.07 -9.60 6.47
N PHE A 183 6.10 -9.35 7.80
CA PHE A 183 5.18 -8.42 8.44
C PHE A 183 5.28 -7.02 7.82
N VAL A 184 4.13 -6.41 7.57
CA VAL A 184 3.99 -5.04 7.09
C VAL A 184 3.07 -4.24 8.02
N ALA A 185 3.40 -2.96 8.23
CA ALA A 185 2.64 -2.11 9.15
C ALA A 185 1.19 -1.90 8.67
N PRO A 186 0.22 -1.76 9.59
CA PRO A 186 -1.21 -1.64 9.27
C PRO A 186 -1.54 -0.32 8.58
N LYS A 187 -2.80 -0.16 8.14
CA LYS A 187 -3.37 1.08 7.60
C LYS A 187 -4.54 1.56 8.45
N VAL A 188 -4.88 2.85 8.33
CA VAL A 188 -5.88 3.50 9.16
C VAL A 188 -7.08 4.01 8.35
N ALA A 189 -8.27 3.79 8.89
CA ALA A 189 -9.48 4.52 8.56
C ALA A 189 -9.87 5.41 9.75
N ALA A 190 -10.22 6.67 9.51
CA ALA A 190 -10.61 7.57 10.59
C ALA A 190 -11.74 8.50 10.16
N ARG A 191 -12.62 8.83 11.11
CA ARG A 191 -13.59 9.91 10.92
C ARG A 191 -12.86 11.22 10.68
N SER A 192 -13.31 11.98 9.71
CA SER A 192 -12.62 13.21 9.28
C SER A 192 -12.54 14.28 10.37
N ASP A 193 -13.56 14.34 11.23
CA ASP A 193 -13.66 15.33 12.31
C ASP A 193 -12.67 15.11 13.47
N VAL A 194 -12.12 13.90 13.61
CA VAL A 194 -11.16 13.60 14.68
C VAL A 194 -9.69 13.70 14.21
N ILE A 195 -9.44 13.89 12.92
CA ILE A 195 -8.07 13.91 12.38
C ILE A 195 -7.43 15.28 12.64
N ARG A 196 -6.33 15.29 13.41
CA ARG A 196 -5.42 16.42 13.58
C ARG A 196 -4.20 16.35 12.66
N ALA A 197 -3.67 15.16 12.44
CA ALA A 197 -2.58 14.92 11.50
C ALA A 197 -2.59 13.46 11.05
N VAL A 198 -1.98 13.18 9.90
CA VAL A 198 -1.80 11.83 9.38
C VAL A 198 -0.36 11.39 9.61
N VAL A 199 -0.19 10.20 10.19
CA VAL A 199 1.15 9.63 10.44
C VAL A 199 1.74 9.14 9.11
N PRO A 200 3.03 9.42 8.83
CA PRO A 200 3.70 8.94 7.62
C PRO A 200 3.55 7.43 7.41
N GLY A 201 3.30 7.04 6.15
CA GLY A 201 2.99 5.67 5.78
C GLY A 201 1.53 5.28 6.01
N PHE A 202 0.66 6.21 6.46
CA PHE A 202 -0.76 5.98 6.67
C PHE A 202 -1.08 4.92 7.74
N HIS A 203 -0.19 4.77 8.73
CA HIS A 203 -0.29 3.70 9.74
C HIS A 203 -1.18 4.07 10.93
N ASP A 204 -1.38 5.35 11.20
CA ASP A 204 -2.26 5.91 12.23
C ASP A 204 -2.57 7.38 11.92
N VAL A 205 -3.42 7.99 12.71
CA VAL A 205 -3.67 9.43 12.75
C VAL A 205 -3.39 9.99 14.14
N VAL A 206 -2.93 11.24 14.21
CA VAL A 206 -2.95 12.00 15.44
C VAL A 206 -4.39 12.49 15.61
N ALA A 207 -5.10 11.96 16.58
CA ALA A 207 -6.47 12.36 16.85
C ALA A 207 -6.50 13.69 17.60
N ALA A 208 -7.56 14.49 17.39
CA ALA A 208 -7.82 15.75 18.10
C ALA A 208 -7.98 15.52 19.61
N ASP A 209 -8.63 14.42 19.99
CA ASP A 209 -8.72 13.94 21.37
C ASP A 209 -7.80 12.71 21.54
N PRO A 210 -6.72 12.80 22.33
CA PRO A 210 -5.79 11.68 22.54
C PRO A 210 -6.41 10.50 23.30
N SER A 211 -7.58 10.68 23.94
CA SER A 211 -8.28 9.60 24.64
C SER A 211 -9.03 8.64 23.71
N ILE A 212 -9.13 8.96 22.40
CA ILE A 212 -9.76 8.08 21.42
C ILE A 212 -9.01 6.76 21.32
N VAL A 213 -9.69 5.68 21.71
CA VAL A 213 -9.19 4.31 21.60
C VAL A 213 -9.30 3.84 20.15
N ARG A 214 -8.20 3.32 19.59
CA ARG A 214 -8.19 2.72 18.24
C ARG A 214 -8.84 1.35 18.30
N HIS A 215 -9.82 1.12 17.43
CA HIS A 215 -10.29 -0.23 17.19
C HIS A 215 -9.33 -0.96 16.23
N ARG A 216 -8.95 -2.19 16.55
CA ARG A 216 -8.16 -3.05 15.65
C ARG A 216 -9.09 -4.01 14.94
N GLU A 217 -9.22 -3.86 13.62
CA GLU A 217 -10.02 -4.77 12.80
C GLU A 217 -9.30 -6.13 12.69
N THR A 218 -10.06 -7.21 12.67
CA THR A 218 -9.53 -8.59 12.63
C THR A 218 -10.10 -9.44 11.49
N ARG A 219 -11.23 -9.03 10.89
CA ARG A 219 -11.91 -9.75 9.79
C ARG A 219 -11.63 -9.10 8.43
N GLY A 220 -11.50 -7.76 8.42
CA GLY A 220 -11.06 -6.98 7.28
C GLY A 220 -9.55 -6.83 7.23
N TYR A 221 -9.03 -6.38 6.09
CA TYR A 221 -7.60 -6.12 5.91
C TYR A 221 -7.35 -5.19 4.71
N VAL A 222 -6.10 -4.80 4.53
CA VAL A 222 -5.63 -4.13 3.31
C VAL A 222 -4.68 -5.07 2.60
N GLY A 223 -5.01 -5.48 1.38
CA GLY A 223 -4.17 -6.33 0.53
C GLY A 223 -3.13 -5.48 -0.21
N HIS A 224 -1.84 -5.84 -0.11
CA HIS A 224 -0.72 -5.07 -0.63
C HIS A 224 -0.02 -5.80 -1.77
N PHE A 225 -0.02 -5.22 -2.95
CA PHE A 225 0.51 -5.77 -4.20
C PHE A 225 1.93 -5.26 -4.49
N GLN A 226 2.86 -5.48 -3.57
CA GLN A 226 4.23 -4.93 -3.67
C GLN A 226 5.07 -5.54 -4.79
N ALA A 227 4.77 -6.77 -5.25
CA ALA A 227 5.55 -7.52 -6.24
C ALA A 227 4.64 -8.06 -7.35
N ARG A 228 4.07 -7.18 -8.19
CA ARG A 228 3.11 -7.56 -9.22
C ARG A 228 3.72 -7.77 -10.61
N ASN A 229 4.82 -7.09 -10.92
CA ASN A 229 5.66 -7.36 -12.11
C ASN A 229 7.09 -6.87 -11.89
N ALA A 230 8.04 -7.42 -12.66
CA ALA A 230 9.46 -7.16 -12.47
C ALA A 230 9.86 -5.71 -12.78
N ALA A 231 9.25 -5.11 -13.80
CA ALA A 231 9.58 -3.74 -14.23
C ALA A 231 9.14 -2.72 -13.16
N GLN A 232 7.91 -2.86 -12.66
CA GLN A 232 7.39 -1.99 -11.60
C GLN A 232 8.17 -2.17 -10.29
N PHE A 233 8.50 -3.42 -9.93
CA PHE A 233 9.30 -3.71 -8.74
C PHE A 233 10.69 -3.05 -8.82
N ALA A 234 11.35 -3.13 -9.98
CA ALA A 234 12.63 -2.47 -10.23
C ALA A 234 12.50 -0.94 -10.20
N ASN A 235 11.43 -0.36 -10.79
CA ASN A 235 11.18 1.07 -10.73
C ASN A 235 10.97 1.57 -9.30
N LYS A 236 10.19 0.85 -8.49
CA LYS A 236 10.00 1.16 -7.06
C LYS A 236 11.32 1.13 -6.29
N ALA A 237 12.18 0.14 -6.58
CA ALA A 237 13.51 0.06 -5.97
C ALA A 237 14.42 1.22 -6.36
N ARG A 238 14.38 1.65 -7.63
CA ARG A 238 15.08 2.83 -8.13
C ARG A 238 14.62 4.09 -7.41
N LEU A 239 13.30 4.35 -7.34
CA LEU A 239 12.74 5.51 -6.64
C LEU A 239 13.15 5.54 -5.16
N VAL A 240 13.20 4.38 -4.51
CA VAL A 240 13.68 4.25 -3.12
C VAL A 240 15.18 4.54 -3.04
N ALA A 241 16.00 4.06 -3.97
CA ALA A 241 17.44 4.32 -4.01
C ALA A 241 17.72 5.81 -4.20
N ASP A 242 17.02 6.46 -5.16
CA ASP A 242 17.13 7.91 -5.41
C ASP A 242 16.74 8.72 -4.16
N TYR A 243 15.63 8.32 -3.50
CA TYR A 243 15.21 8.97 -2.25
C TYR A 243 16.24 8.84 -1.13
N ILE A 244 16.82 7.64 -0.94
CA ILE A 244 17.83 7.40 0.11
C ILE A 244 19.14 8.13 -0.19
N ALA A 245 19.51 8.29 -1.46
CA ALA A 245 20.73 9.01 -1.85
C ALA A 245 20.74 10.47 -1.39
N VAL A 246 19.57 11.13 -1.42
CA VAL A 246 19.41 12.53 -0.98
C VAL A 246 18.93 12.65 0.47
N ASN A 247 18.35 11.61 1.03
CA ASN A 247 17.82 11.56 2.40
C ASN A 247 18.36 10.33 3.14
N PRO A 248 19.64 10.28 3.48
CA PRO A 248 20.21 9.11 4.13
C PRO A 248 19.48 8.82 5.45
N PRO A 249 18.96 7.59 5.64
CA PRO A 249 18.23 7.24 6.85
C PRO A 249 19.18 7.33 8.05
N SER A 250 18.70 7.91 9.17
CA SER A 250 19.43 7.80 10.43
C SER A 250 19.55 6.31 10.79
N VAL A 251 20.75 5.88 11.22
CA VAL A 251 21.12 4.48 11.49
C VAL A 251 20.17 3.77 12.47
N ASP A 252 19.39 4.51 13.24
CA ASP A 252 18.51 4.02 14.30
C ASP A 252 17.05 3.75 13.87
N ARG A 253 16.66 4.05 12.64
CA ARG A 253 15.26 3.87 12.21
C ARG A 253 15.01 2.45 11.71
N HIS A 254 14.54 1.58 12.58
CA HIS A 254 14.07 0.23 12.23
C HIS A 254 13.05 0.21 11.08
N SER A 255 12.20 1.22 10.97
CA SER A 255 11.16 1.36 9.96
C SER A 255 11.67 1.54 8.52
N SER A 256 12.93 1.92 8.32
CA SER A 256 13.52 2.18 7.00
C SER A 256 14.45 1.06 6.50
N ARG A 257 14.67 0.01 7.28
CA ARG A 257 15.65 -1.05 6.94
C ARG A 257 15.32 -1.80 5.65
N HIS A 258 14.05 -2.04 5.38
CA HIS A 258 13.62 -2.67 4.11
C HIS A 258 13.91 -1.76 2.90
N TRP A 259 13.80 -0.43 3.04
CA TRP A 259 14.15 0.52 1.99
C TRP A 259 15.66 0.56 1.75
N VAL A 260 16.46 0.58 2.82
CA VAL A 260 17.92 0.50 2.71
C VAL A 260 18.35 -0.78 2.01
N ARG A 261 17.72 -1.92 2.36
CA ARG A 261 17.95 -3.20 1.68
C ARG A 261 17.58 -3.12 0.20
N LEU A 262 16.38 -2.63 -0.12
CA LEU A 262 15.91 -2.56 -1.51
C LEU A 262 16.82 -1.65 -2.36
N ALA A 263 17.23 -0.49 -1.83
CA ALA A 263 18.20 0.39 -2.48
C ALA A 263 19.57 -0.28 -2.69
N ALA A 264 20.05 -1.03 -1.71
CA ALA A 264 21.33 -1.75 -1.82
C ALA A 264 21.26 -2.82 -2.93
N LEU A 265 20.19 -3.62 -2.97
CA LEU A 265 19.98 -4.62 -4.01
C LEU A 265 19.88 -3.99 -5.40
N TYR A 266 19.18 -2.86 -5.52
CA TYR A 266 19.10 -2.10 -6.78
C TYR A 266 20.48 -1.60 -7.24
N ASN A 267 21.23 -0.96 -6.35
CA ASN A 267 22.56 -0.40 -6.66
C ASN A 267 23.63 -1.46 -6.98
N HIS A 268 23.36 -2.73 -6.68
CA HIS A 268 24.24 -3.87 -6.99
C HIS A 268 23.65 -4.79 -8.07
N ASP A 269 22.69 -4.34 -8.86
CA ASP A 269 22.06 -5.09 -9.96
C ASP A 269 21.41 -6.43 -9.53
N MET A 270 20.97 -6.55 -8.26
CA MET A 270 20.38 -7.76 -7.69
C MET A 270 18.84 -7.71 -7.56
N ILE A 271 18.22 -6.65 -8.10
CA ILE A 271 16.79 -6.41 -7.87
C ILE A 271 15.90 -7.45 -8.58
N TYR A 272 16.31 -7.97 -9.73
CA TYR A 272 15.56 -9.01 -10.44
C TYR A 272 15.66 -10.37 -9.75
N GLN A 273 16.80 -10.69 -9.12
CA GLN A 273 16.92 -11.87 -8.26
C GLN A 273 15.99 -11.74 -7.04
N GLU A 274 15.92 -10.55 -6.44
CA GLU A 274 14.98 -10.30 -5.35
C GLU A 274 13.53 -10.42 -5.80
N PHE A 275 13.16 -9.87 -6.96
CA PHE A 275 11.83 -10.04 -7.51
C PHE A 275 11.48 -11.52 -7.70
N ALA A 276 12.38 -12.31 -8.30
CA ALA A 276 12.17 -13.75 -8.50
C ALA A 276 11.93 -14.50 -7.18
N ARG A 277 12.56 -14.08 -6.08
CA ARG A 277 12.33 -14.64 -4.73
C ARG A 277 10.98 -14.30 -4.13
N GLN A 278 10.32 -13.23 -4.61
CA GLN A 278 8.96 -12.91 -4.16
C GLN A 278 7.92 -13.87 -4.73
N ILE A 279 8.24 -14.57 -5.81
CA ILE A 279 7.34 -15.52 -6.50
C ILE A 279 7.57 -16.90 -5.89
N LEU A 280 6.63 -17.38 -5.08
CA LEU A 280 6.77 -18.67 -4.43
C LEU A 280 6.54 -19.81 -5.44
N SER A 281 7.39 -20.84 -5.39
CA SER A 281 7.17 -22.08 -6.15
C SER A 281 5.93 -22.83 -5.65
N PRO A 282 5.34 -23.75 -6.44
CA PRO A 282 4.20 -24.55 -5.99
C PRO A 282 4.48 -25.32 -4.68
N GLU A 283 5.69 -25.82 -4.49
CA GLU A 283 6.12 -26.53 -3.29
C GLU A 283 6.17 -25.58 -2.08
N GLU A 284 6.70 -24.36 -2.26
CA GLU A 284 6.74 -23.34 -1.21
C GLU A 284 5.33 -22.88 -0.85
N VAL A 285 4.46 -22.63 -1.84
CA VAL A 285 3.04 -22.31 -1.62
C VAL A 285 2.38 -23.40 -0.77
N ALA A 286 2.56 -24.69 -1.15
CA ALA A 286 1.98 -25.81 -0.40
C ALA A 286 2.53 -25.89 1.03
N ALA A 287 3.82 -25.62 1.24
CA ALA A 287 4.43 -25.58 2.58
C ALA A 287 3.86 -24.44 3.40
N ARG A 288 3.82 -23.22 2.88
CA ARG A 288 3.33 -22.01 3.60
C ARG A 288 1.83 -22.07 3.91
N LEU A 289 1.02 -22.72 3.05
CA LEU A 289 -0.39 -23.01 3.33
C LEU A 289 -0.52 -23.98 4.53
N ARG A 290 0.28 -25.07 4.55
CA ARG A 290 0.26 -26.02 5.69
C ARG A 290 0.71 -25.38 7.01
N GLU A 291 1.67 -24.47 6.95
CA GLU A 291 2.17 -23.72 8.12
C GLU A 291 1.18 -22.61 8.55
N GLY A 292 0.19 -22.27 7.72
CA GLY A 292 -0.74 -21.17 7.96
C GLY A 292 -0.09 -19.78 7.85
N VAL A 293 1.08 -19.67 7.21
CA VAL A 293 1.73 -18.39 6.90
C VAL A 293 0.97 -17.63 5.84
N ILE A 294 0.49 -18.35 4.81
CA ILE A 294 -0.39 -17.81 3.76
C ILE A 294 -1.74 -18.52 3.80
N GLU A 295 -2.76 -17.83 3.32
CA GLU A 295 -4.13 -18.34 3.18
C GLU A 295 -4.69 -17.98 1.81
N ARG A 296 -5.68 -18.76 1.31
CA ARG A 296 -6.45 -18.37 0.13
C ARG A 296 -7.53 -17.37 0.49
N ASP A 297 -7.54 -16.25 -0.25
CA ASP A 297 -8.58 -15.23 -0.13
C ASP A 297 -8.74 -14.53 -1.48
N ASN A 298 -9.81 -14.81 -2.18
CA ASN A 298 -10.09 -14.30 -3.52
C ASN A 298 -10.96 -13.04 -3.55
N ARG A 299 -11.25 -12.40 -2.41
CA ARG A 299 -12.18 -11.25 -2.35
C ARG A 299 -11.73 -10.09 -3.23
N ILE A 300 -10.42 -9.80 -3.29
CA ILE A 300 -9.90 -8.76 -4.17
C ILE A 300 -10.00 -9.21 -5.64
N ALA A 301 -9.48 -10.38 -5.98
CA ALA A 301 -9.50 -10.93 -7.34
C ALA A 301 -10.94 -11.02 -7.90
N ALA A 302 -11.88 -11.53 -7.11
CA ALA A 302 -13.29 -11.62 -7.52
C ALA A 302 -13.90 -10.25 -7.84
N ARG A 303 -13.56 -9.21 -7.08
CA ARG A 303 -14.04 -7.85 -7.35
C ARG A 303 -13.36 -7.23 -8.58
N LEU A 304 -12.06 -7.43 -8.74
CA LEU A 304 -11.32 -6.95 -9.93
C LEU A 304 -11.85 -7.60 -11.21
N ALA A 305 -12.21 -8.88 -11.18
CA ALA A 305 -12.82 -9.56 -12.31
C ALA A 305 -14.16 -8.95 -12.74
N LEU A 306 -14.97 -8.44 -11.80
CA LEU A 306 -16.22 -7.75 -12.11
C LEU A 306 -15.98 -6.40 -12.83
N ILE A 307 -14.90 -5.71 -12.51
CA ILE A 307 -14.53 -4.43 -13.12
C ILE A 307 -14.00 -4.65 -14.54
N GLY A 308 -13.15 -5.64 -14.76
CA GLY A 308 -12.56 -5.96 -16.08
C GLY A 308 -13.56 -6.56 -17.08
N GLY A 309 -14.68 -7.15 -16.64
CA GLY A 309 -15.69 -7.76 -17.50
C GLY A 309 -16.75 -6.80 -18.06
N GLY A 310 -16.68 -5.51 -17.75
CA GLY A 310 -17.63 -4.47 -18.18
C GLY A 310 -17.14 -3.57 -19.32
N ALA A 311 -16.06 -3.92 -20.01
CA ALA A 311 -15.47 -3.15 -21.12
C ALA A 311 -15.87 -3.70 -22.48
#